data_d821359ce588a2aa23f2f84d8c419d5e
#
_entry.id   d821359ce588a2aa23f2f84d8c419d5e
#
_cell.length_a   1.000
_cell.length_b   1.000
_cell.length_c   1.000
_cell.angle_alpha   90.00
_cell.angle_beta   90.00
_cell.angle_gamma   90.00
#
_symmetry.space_group_name_H-M   'P 1'
#
loop_
_entity.id
_entity.type
_entity.pdbx_description
1 polymer ?
#
loop_
_entity_poly.entity_id
_entity_poly.type
_entity_poly.pdbx_seq_one_letter_code
_entity_poly.pdbx_strand_id
1 'polypeptide(L)'
;MQTLKNIKYLLIVFFSLVFISCSRADEDEDVLSQEDISNIILNVKDDVTGIVKTYNYTVNAATNPVIKLEDGKTYTVEAIFKNGNEDETESIKSAKDEHFLIFDFQGSQIELTREDDESSTRTDGNKLGLLTKWNVIKTLNAPNPKLELQLIHDAVSVSMEQSGSTFGTVEGGETDAV
;
A
#
# COMPACT_ATOMS: atom_id res chain seq x y z
N MET A 1 -35.61 63.16 7.63
CA MET A 1 -36.19 61.88 8.12
C MET A 1 -36.16 60.73 7.05
N GLN A 2 -35.99 61.04 5.78
CA GLN A 2 -35.92 60.05 4.68
C GLN A 2 -34.54 59.38 4.54
N THR A 3 -33.47 60.10 4.86
CA THR A 3 -32.10 59.57 4.78
C THR A 3 -31.78 58.38 5.77
N LEU A 4 -32.40 58.49 6.97
CA LEU A 4 -32.24 57.38 7.97
C LEU A 4 -32.98 56.10 7.59
N LYS A 5 -34.07 56.18 6.83
CA LYS A 5 -34.80 55.00 6.33
C LYS A 5 -33.98 54.29 5.25
N ASN A 6 -33.35 55.03 4.36
CA ASN A 6 -32.55 54.45 3.29
C ASN A 6 -31.28 53.77 3.82
N ILE A 7 -30.69 54.26 4.91
CA ILE A 7 -29.54 53.62 5.58
C ILE A 7 -29.93 52.30 6.21
N LYS A 8 -31.14 52.20 6.79
CA LYS A 8 -31.61 50.90 7.35
C LYS A 8 -31.83 49.85 6.27
N TYR A 9 -32.35 50.21 5.12
CA TYR A 9 -32.49 49.26 4.00
C TYR A 9 -31.14 48.87 3.38
N LEU A 10 -30.18 49.79 3.28
CA LEU A 10 -28.84 49.54 2.82
C LEU A 10 -28.08 48.55 3.76
N LEU A 11 -28.26 48.74 5.08
CA LEU A 11 -27.66 47.83 6.09
C LEU A 11 -28.29 46.43 6.04
N ILE A 12 -29.61 46.31 5.80
CA ILE A 12 -30.30 45.02 5.68
C ILE A 12 -29.83 44.28 4.41
N VAL A 13 -29.67 44.99 3.29
CA VAL A 13 -29.18 44.40 2.04
C VAL A 13 -27.72 43.99 2.16
N PHE A 14 -26.90 44.75 2.88
CA PHE A 14 -25.50 44.38 3.11
C PHE A 14 -25.37 43.17 4.05
N PHE A 15 -26.26 43.04 5.04
CA PHE A 15 -26.27 41.91 5.94
C PHE A 15 -26.80 40.62 5.29
N SER A 16 -27.70 40.71 4.30
CA SER A 16 -28.18 39.56 3.54
C SER A 16 -27.17 39.05 2.50
N LEU A 17 -26.19 39.83 2.08
CA LEU A 17 -25.13 39.42 1.16
C LEU A 17 -23.99 38.64 1.85
N VAL A 18 -23.92 38.70 3.18
CA VAL A 18 -22.87 37.98 3.94
C VAL A 18 -23.22 36.48 4.15
N PHE A 19 -24.50 36.08 3.93
CA PHE A 19 -24.94 34.71 4.09
C PHE A 19 -24.88 33.85 2.81
N ILE A 20 -24.39 34.40 1.67
CA ILE A 20 -24.19 33.64 0.43
C ILE A 20 -22.70 33.30 0.26
N SER A 21 -21.94 33.22 1.36
CA SER A 21 -20.58 32.72 1.32
C SER A 21 -20.53 31.35 1.97
N CYS A 22 -20.06 30.40 1.18
CA CYS A 22 -19.71 29.03 1.51
C CYS A 22 -20.87 28.08 1.73
N SER A 23 -21.46 27.68 0.62
CA SER A 23 -21.58 26.27 0.39
C SER A 23 -20.68 25.94 -0.83
N ARG A 24 -19.39 26.07 -0.67
CA ARG A 24 -18.54 25.09 -1.33
C ARG A 24 -18.88 23.80 -0.58
N ALA A 25 -19.63 22.93 -1.23
CA ALA A 25 -19.37 21.54 -1.06
C ALA A 25 -17.85 21.43 -1.26
N ASP A 26 -17.13 21.14 -0.21
CA ASP A 26 -15.92 20.38 -0.34
C ASP A 26 -16.38 19.18 -1.17
N GLU A 27 -16.02 19.14 -2.44
CA GLU A 27 -15.77 17.86 -3.05
C GLU A 27 -14.83 17.26 -2.01
N ASP A 28 -15.32 16.28 -1.28
CA ASP A 28 -14.48 15.32 -0.63
C ASP A 28 -13.56 14.84 -1.76
N GLU A 29 -12.40 15.47 -1.91
CA GLU A 29 -11.25 14.70 -2.29
C GLU A 29 -11.31 13.58 -1.25
N ASP A 30 -11.65 12.37 -1.69
CA ASP A 30 -11.29 11.16 -0.99
C ASP A 30 -9.76 11.25 -0.82
N VAL A 31 -9.35 12.00 0.18
CA VAL A 31 -8.07 11.76 0.85
C VAL A 31 -8.32 10.37 1.42
N LEU A 32 -7.98 9.35 0.62
CA LEU A 32 -7.89 7.99 1.10
C LEU A 32 -7.05 8.13 2.36
N SER A 33 -7.73 7.97 3.50
CA SER A 33 -7.06 8.05 4.79
C SER A 33 -5.92 7.06 4.68
N GLN A 34 -4.68 7.53 4.92
CA GLN A 34 -3.50 6.70 5.08
C GLN A 34 -3.95 5.38 5.67
N GLU A 35 -3.87 4.29 4.86
CA GLU A 35 -4.57 3.05 5.19
C GLU A 35 -4.01 2.52 6.50
N ASP A 36 -4.82 2.47 7.54
CA ASP A 36 -4.43 1.92 8.85
C ASP A 36 -4.26 0.40 8.74
N ILE A 37 -3.21 -0.03 8.07
CA ILE A 37 -2.91 -1.45 7.90
C ILE A 37 -2.53 -2.05 9.24
N SER A 38 -3.34 -2.94 9.74
CA SER A 38 -3.10 -3.67 11.00
C SER A 38 -2.43 -5.03 10.78
N ASN A 39 -2.65 -5.64 9.63
CA ASN A 39 -2.14 -6.97 9.30
C ASN A 39 -1.69 -7.07 7.85
N ILE A 40 -0.57 -7.77 7.64
CA ILE A 40 -0.11 -8.24 6.34
C ILE A 40 -0.14 -9.77 6.37
N ILE A 41 -0.90 -10.36 5.45
CA ILE A 41 -1.03 -11.81 5.32
C ILE A 41 -0.30 -12.25 4.06
N LEU A 42 0.61 -13.21 4.17
CA LEU A 42 1.26 -13.84 3.02
C LEU A 42 0.73 -15.28 2.86
N ASN A 43 0.09 -15.55 1.74
CA ASN A 43 -0.26 -16.89 1.30
C ASN A 43 0.87 -17.44 0.44
N VAL A 44 1.69 -18.32 1.01
CA VAL A 44 2.88 -18.89 0.37
C VAL A 44 2.55 -20.27 -0.15
N LYS A 45 2.43 -20.42 -1.47
CA LYS A 45 2.13 -21.66 -2.16
C LYS A 45 3.42 -22.28 -2.71
N ASP A 46 3.74 -23.49 -2.30
CA ASP A 46 4.80 -24.31 -2.92
C ASP A 46 4.33 -24.75 -4.32
N ASP A 47 5.03 -24.31 -5.37
CA ASP A 47 4.61 -24.52 -6.76
C ASP A 47 4.68 -25.99 -7.20
N VAL A 48 5.47 -26.84 -6.50
CA VAL A 48 5.58 -28.27 -6.80
C VAL A 48 4.46 -29.05 -6.15
N THR A 49 4.17 -28.79 -4.87
CA THR A 49 3.19 -29.57 -4.10
C THR A 49 1.79 -28.97 -4.14
N GLY A 50 1.66 -27.67 -4.48
CA GLY A 50 0.43 -26.90 -4.42
C GLY A 50 -0.03 -26.57 -3.00
N ILE A 51 0.75 -26.93 -1.97
CA ILE A 51 0.40 -26.65 -0.58
C ILE A 51 0.57 -25.16 -0.29
N VAL A 52 -0.47 -24.54 0.27
CA VAL A 52 -0.46 -23.15 0.71
C VAL A 52 -0.25 -23.10 2.22
N LYS A 53 0.67 -22.24 2.66
CA LYS A 53 0.84 -21.86 4.06
C LYS A 53 0.60 -20.38 4.20
N THR A 54 -0.24 -20.02 5.18
CA THR A 54 -0.57 -18.63 5.49
C THR A 54 0.26 -18.13 6.66
N TYR A 55 0.88 -16.98 6.49
CA TYR A 55 1.63 -16.28 7.52
C TYR A 55 0.98 -14.92 7.74
N ASN A 56 0.58 -14.64 8.98
CA ASN A 56 -0.08 -13.39 9.35
C ASN A 56 0.89 -12.56 10.22
N TYR A 57 1.37 -11.47 9.66
CA TYR A 57 2.08 -10.43 10.39
C TYR A 57 1.04 -9.44 10.94
N THR A 58 1.11 -9.17 12.24
CA THR A 58 0.27 -8.15 12.90
C THR A 58 1.17 -7.00 13.35
N VAL A 59 0.82 -5.80 12.96
CA VAL A 59 1.57 -4.59 13.34
C VAL A 59 1.66 -4.48 14.87
N ASN A 60 2.84 -4.17 15.39
CA ASN A 60 3.14 -4.08 16.82
C ASN A 60 2.94 -5.39 17.63
N ALA A 61 2.86 -6.55 16.99
CA ALA A 61 2.85 -7.82 17.69
C ALA A 61 4.21 -8.09 18.39
N ALA A 62 4.15 -8.79 19.52
CA ALA A 62 5.37 -9.15 20.27
C ALA A 62 6.27 -10.15 19.53
N THR A 63 5.74 -10.88 18.56
CA THR A 63 6.45 -11.88 17.76
C THR A 63 5.97 -11.85 16.32
N ASN A 64 6.93 -11.97 15.39
CA ASN A 64 6.64 -12.05 13.96
C ASN A 64 6.54 -13.52 13.51
N PRO A 65 5.76 -13.82 12.46
CA PRO A 65 5.71 -15.16 11.90
C PRO A 65 7.08 -15.56 11.31
N VAL A 66 7.38 -16.86 11.35
CA VAL A 66 8.56 -17.42 10.70
C VAL A 66 8.13 -18.08 9.40
N ILE A 67 8.45 -17.46 8.27
CA ILE A 67 8.18 -18.01 6.94
C ILE A 67 9.16 -19.16 6.67
N LYS A 68 8.62 -20.35 6.41
CA LYS A 68 9.43 -21.56 6.15
C LYS A 68 9.52 -21.81 4.65
N LEU A 69 10.68 -21.52 4.09
CA LEU A 69 11.05 -21.80 2.70
C LEU A 69 12.13 -22.87 2.65
N GLU A 70 12.34 -23.49 1.49
CA GLU A 70 13.35 -24.51 1.24
C GLU A 70 14.23 -24.10 0.06
N ASP A 71 15.54 -24.33 0.18
CA ASP A 71 16.51 -24.05 -0.89
C ASP A 71 16.15 -24.81 -2.17
N GLY A 72 16.25 -24.16 -3.31
CA GLY A 72 15.98 -24.71 -4.63
C GLY A 72 14.49 -24.84 -4.99
N LYS A 73 13.58 -24.35 -4.15
CA LYS A 73 12.15 -24.35 -4.44
C LYS A 73 11.66 -23.02 -4.95
N THR A 74 10.53 -23.08 -5.65
CA THR A 74 9.78 -21.91 -6.12
C THR A 74 8.43 -21.84 -5.43
N TYR A 75 8.04 -20.64 -5.06
CA TYR A 75 6.79 -20.35 -4.38
C TYR A 75 6.06 -19.22 -5.09
N THR A 76 4.74 -19.38 -5.25
CA THR A 76 3.84 -18.28 -5.60
C THR A 76 3.34 -17.66 -4.29
N VAL A 77 3.47 -16.35 -4.16
CA VAL A 77 3.14 -15.63 -2.91
C VAL A 77 2.18 -14.50 -3.21
N GLU A 78 1.06 -14.51 -2.50
CA GLU A 78 0.04 -13.49 -2.51
C GLU A 78 0.10 -12.68 -1.21
N ALA A 79 0.15 -11.36 -1.33
CA ALA A 79 0.08 -10.43 -0.21
C ALA A 79 -1.34 -9.88 -0.07
N ILE A 80 -1.89 -9.95 1.14
CA ILE A 80 -3.22 -9.45 1.52
C ILE A 80 -3.03 -8.47 2.66
N PHE A 81 -3.65 -7.30 2.55
CA PHE A 81 -3.58 -6.23 3.54
C PHE A 81 -4.93 -6.10 4.25
N LYS A 82 -4.89 -5.89 5.56
CA LYS A 82 -6.10 -5.77 6.38
C LYS A 82 -6.03 -4.60 7.35
N ASN A 83 -7.19 -3.97 7.55
CA ASN A 83 -7.46 -3.08 8.67
C ASN A 83 -8.47 -3.77 9.62
N GLY A 84 -7.98 -4.30 10.73
CA GLY A 84 -8.80 -5.14 11.61
C GLY A 84 -9.36 -6.38 10.90
N ASN A 85 -10.67 -6.41 10.66
CA ASN A 85 -11.34 -7.49 9.94
C ASN A 85 -11.61 -7.16 8.45
N GLU A 86 -11.41 -5.93 8.03
CA GLU A 86 -11.65 -5.47 6.67
C GLU A 86 -10.46 -5.83 5.78
N ASP A 87 -10.73 -6.19 4.52
CA ASP A 87 -9.72 -6.52 3.52
C ASP A 87 -9.50 -5.29 2.64
N GLU A 88 -8.33 -4.66 2.78
CA GLU A 88 -7.96 -3.45 2.06
C GLU A 88 -7.25 -3.75 0.73
N THR A 89 -7.03 -5.02 0.40
CA THR A 89 -6.30 -5.39 -0.82
C THR A 89 -6.97 -4.88 -2.09
N GLU A 90 -8.30 -4.88 -2.13
CA GLU A 90 -9.05 -4.36 -3.29
C GLU A 90 -9.02 -2.83 -3.35
N SER A 91 -8.97 -2.12 -2.21
CA SER A 91 -8.76 -0.67 -2.14
C SER A 91 -7.40 -0.31 -2.72
N ILE A 92 -6.32 -1.01 -2.28
CA ILE A 92 -4.96 -0.86 -2.80
C ILE A 92 -4.91 -1.10 -4.32
N LYS A 93 -5.60 -2.12 -4.84
CA LYS A 93 -5.69 -2.37 -6.29
C LYS A 93 -6.42 -1.25 -7.02
N SER A 94 -7.50 -0.75 -6.45
CA SER A 94 -8.30 0.34 -7.06
C SER A 94 -7.47 1.62 -7.18
N ALA A 95 -6.62 1.90 -6.18
CA ALA A 95 -5.67 3.01 -6.16
C ALA A 95 -4.24 2.57 -6.57
N LYS A 96 -4.12 1.67 -7.56
CA LYS A 96 -2.85 1.04 -7.95
C LYS A 96 -1.75 2.01 -8.37
N ASP A 97 -2.11 3.19 -8.86
CA ASP A 97 -1.13 4.20 -9.26
C ASP A 97 -0.54 4.97 -8.07
N GLU A 98 -1.17 4.86 -6.91
CA GLU A 98 -0.73 5.47 -5.66
C GLU A 98 0.13 4.50 -4.83
N HIS A 99 -0.01 3.18 -5.04
CA HIS A 99 0.65 2.17 -4.23
C HIS A 99 1.79 1.44 -4.94
N PHE A 100 2.77 0.95 -4.14
CA PHE A 100 3.83 0.08 -4.63
C PHE A 100 4.44 -0.74 -3.47
N LEU A 101 4.75 -2.02 -3.72
CA LEU A 101 5.34 -2.90 -2.72
C LEU A 101 6.86 -3.02 -2.94
N ILE A 102 7.61 -2.91 -1.85
CA ILE A 102 9.05 -3.17 -1.81
C ILE A 102 9.28 -4.42 -0.96
N PHE A 103 10.11 -5.33 -1.45
CA PHE A 103 10.52 -6.55 -0.74
C PHE A 103 12.02 -6.52 -0.51
N ASP A 104 12.46 -6.67 0.75
CA ASP A 104 13.88 -6.82 1.08
C ASP A 104 14.11 -8.15 1.82
N PHE A 105 14.85 -9.07 1.17
CA PHE A 105 15.17 -10.40 1.70
C PHE A 105 16.53 -10.40 2.40
N GLN A 106 16.67 -9.66 3.47
CA GLN A 106 17.92 -9.55 4.22
C GLN A 106 18.39 -10.91 4.73
N GLY A 107 19.61 -11.28 4.37
CA GLY A 107 20.23 -12.53 4.80
C GLY A 107 19.72 -13.81 4.12
N SER A 108 18.88 -13.65 3.07
CA SER A 108 18.47 -14.73 2.18
C SER A 108 18.87 -14.40 0.74
N GLN A 109 18.94 -15.41 -0.12
CA GLN A 109 19.13 -15.25 -1.56
C GLN A 109 17.89 -15.76 -2.27
N ILE A 110 17.04 -14.83 -2.68
CA ILE A 110 15.77 -15.08 -3.35
C ILE A 110 15.73 -14.22 -4.60
N GLU A 111 15.26 -14.79 -5.70
CA GLU A 111 14.89 -14.03 -6.90
C GLU A 111 13.37 -13.85 -6.88
N LEU A 112 12.91 -12.61 -7.05
CA LEU A 112 11.50 -12.27 -7.06
C LEU A 112 11.07 -11.83 -8.45
N THR A 113 9.94 -12.35 -8.91
CA THR A 113 9.24 -11.89 -10.11
C THR A 113 7.83 -11.47 -9.70
N ARG A 114 7.37 -10.30 -10.15
CA ARG A 114 5.99 -9.84 -9.95
C ARG A 114 5.08 -10.47 -10.99
N GLU A 115 4.01 -11.14 -10.55
CA GLU A 115 3.05 -11.86 -11.41
C GLU A 115 1.67 -11.20 -11.41
N ASP A 116 1.57 -9.97 -10.90
CA ASP A 116 0.34 -9.17 -10.92
C ASP A 116 -0.27 -9.13 -12.33
N ASP A 117 -1.59 -9.18 -12.40
CA ASP A 117 -2.37 -9.01 -13.63
C ASP A 117 -2.63 -7.52 -13.94
N GLU A 118 -3.47 -7.23 -14.93
CA GLU A 118 -3.79 -5.85 -15.32
C GLU A 118 -4.47 -5.06 -14.20
N SER A 119 -5.21 -5.71 -13.29
CA SER A 119 -5.93 -5.04 -12.20
C SER A 119 -4.98 -4.48 -11.15
N SER A 120 -3.80 -5.07 -11.00
CA SER A 120 -2.73 -4.67 -10.07
C SER A 120 -1.45 -4.23 -10.80
N THR A 121 -1.57 -3.83 -12.08
CA THR A 121 -0.49 -3.19 -12.84
C THR A 121 -0.80 -1.70 -12.98
N ARG A 122 0.15 -0.85 -12.58
CA ARG A 122 0.09 0.62 -12.63
C ARG A 122 0.04 1.12 -14.08
N THR A 123 -0.40 2.35 -14.29
CA THR A 123 -0.44 2.97 -15.63
C THR A 123 0.95 3.19 -16.21
N ASP A 124 2.00 3.31 -15.38
CA ASP A 124 3.41 3.38 -15.77
C ASP A 124 3.99 2.02 -16.21
N GLY A 125 3.23 0.94 -16.12
CA GLY A 125 3.63 -0.43 -16.47
C GLY A 125 4.32 -1.19 -15.34
N ASN A 126 4.58 -0.56 -14.19
CA ASN A 126 5.09 -1.25 -13.02
C ASN A 126 3.98 -2.05 -12.34
N LYS A 127 4.31 -3.25 -11.85
CA LYS A 127 3.38 -4.12 -11.14
C LYS A 127 3.45 -3.84 -9.64
N LEU A 128 2.30 -3.84 -8.93
CA LEU A 128 2.23 -3.55 -7.50
C LEU A 128 3.08 -4.51 -6.65
N GLY A 129 3.04 -5.81 -6.95
CA GLY A 129 3.70 -6.87 -6.18
C GLY A 129 2.76 -7.61 -5.23
N LEU A 130 1.44 -7.51 -5.42
CA LEU A 130 0.47 -8.27 -4.63
C LEU A 130 0.54 -9.77 -4.93
N LEU A 131 0.89 -10.13 -6.16
CA LEU A 131 1.18 -11.51 -6.56
C LEU A 131 2.63 -11.59 -7.04
N THR A 132 3.42 -12.45 -6.39
CA THR A 132 4.84 -12.61 -6.70
C THR A 132 5.24 -14.07 -6.79
N LYS A 133 6.30 -14.35 -7.53
CA LYS A 133 6.99 -15.64 -7.55
C LYS A 133 8.37 -15.51 -6.93
N TRP A 134 8.67 -16.36 -5.96
CA TRP A 134 9.96 -16.40 -5.25
C TRP A 134 10.71 -17.66 -5.64
N ASN A 135 11.83 -17.51 -6.33
CA ASN A 135 12.77 -18.60 -6.57
C ASN A 135 13.84 -18.57 -5.46
N VAL A 136 13.78 -19.52 -4.56
CA VAL A 136 14.64 -19.58 -3.37
C VAL A 136 15.95 -20.24 -3.72
N ILE A 137 17.01 -19.47 -3.83
CA ILE A 137 18.39 -20.00 -4.05
C ILE A 137 18.95 -20.45 -2.71
N LYS A 138 18.83 -19.62 -1.68
CA LYS A 138 19.30 -19.92 -0.33
C LYS A 138 18.47 -19.20 0.73
N THR A 139 17.92 -19.97 1.67
CA THR A 139 17.11 -19.43 2.78
C THR A 139 17.96 -18.77 3.86
N LEU A 140 19.14 -19.33 4.15
CA LEU A 140 20.08 -18.83 5.16
C LEU A 140 21.41 -18.47 4.48
N ASN A 141 21.54 -17.23 4.04
CA ASN A 141 22.77 -16.71 3.46
C ASN A 141 23.55 -15.82 4.47
N ALA A 142 22.91 -15.44 5.56
CA ALA A 142 23.50 -14.75 6.71
C ALA A 142 22.72 -15.09 7.99
N PRO A 143 23.28 -14.82 9.20
CA PRO A 143 22.53 -14.97 10.46
C PRO A 143 21.25 -14.13 10.49
N ASN A 144 20.16 -14.70 11.02
CA ASN A 144 18.88 -14.04 11.21
C ASN A 144 18.30 -13.44 9.92
N PRO A 145 17.99 -14.27 8.90
CA PRO A 145 17.36 -13.77 7.69
C PRO A 145 16.00 -13.13 8.01
N LYS A 146 15.69 -12.03 7.34
CA LYS A 146 14.47 -11.26 7.55
C LYS A 146 13.88 -10.87 6.19
N LEU A 147 12.56 -10.99 6.05
CA LEU A 147 11.82 -10.28 5.02
C LEU A 147 11.33 -8.97 5.62
N GLU A 148 11.60 -7.88 4.93
CA GLU A 148 10.94 -6.60 5.14
C GLU A 148 10.08 -6.32 3.91
N LEU A 149 8.78 -6.17 4.13
CA LEU A 149 7.80 -5.86 3.11
C LEU A 149 7.22 -4.49 3.42
N GLN A 150 7.35 -3.56 2.48
CA GLN A 150 6.84 -2.20 2.64
C GLN A 150 5.74 -1.94 1.62
N LEU A 151 4.61 -1.40 2.06
CA LEU A 151 3.60 -0.77 1.22
C LEU A 151 3.91 0.73 1.18
N ILE A 152 4.19 1.24 0.01
CA ILE A 152 4.48 2.66 -0.23
C ILE A 152 3.25 3.30 -0.87
N HIS A 153 2.90 4.50 -0.40
CA HIS A 153 1.83 5.34 -0.91
C HIS A 153 2.40 6.64 -1.50
N ASP A 154 1.78 7.13 -2.58
CA ASP A 154 2.09 8.40 -3.24
C ASP A 154 3.57 8.59 -3.65
N ALA A 155 4.25 7.52 -4.06
CA ALA A 155 5.58 7.64 -4.62
C ALA A 155 5.58 8.47 -5.91
N VAL A 156 6.52 9.40 -6.03
CA VAL A 156 6.72 10.22 -7.23
C VAL A 156 7.12 9.36 -8.43
N SER A 157 7.94 8.35 -8.18
CA SER A 157 8.31 7.34 -9.17
C SER A 157 8.59 6.00 -8.50
N VAL A 158 8.36 4.92 -9.23
CA VAL A 158 8.63 3.55 -8.78
C VAL A 158 9.40 2.78 -9.85
N SER A 159 10.17 1.78 -9.43
CA SER A 159 10.85 0.84 -10.33
C SER A 159 10.82 -0.56 -9.73
N MET A 160 10.62 -1.59 -10.57
CA MET A 160 10.69 -3.00 -10.16
C MET A 160 12.12 -3.53 -10.07
N GLU A 161 13.13 -2.71 -10.36
CA GLU A 161 14.53 -3.14 -10.39
C GLU A 161 15.00 -3.66 -9.03
N GLN A 162 15.89 -4.64 -9.10
CA GLN A 162 16.54 -5.19 -7.92
C GLN A 162 17.81 -4.42 -7.58
N SER A 163 17.99 -4.13 -6.28
CA SER A 163 19.24 -3.59 -5.73
C SER A 163 19.65 -4.42 -4.50
N GLY A 164 20.64 -5.29 -4.67
CA GLY A 164 21.07 -6.21 -3.60
C GLY A 164 19.98 -7.22 -3.25
N SER A 165 19.52 -7.23 -1.99
CA SER A 165 18.42 -8.05 -1.50
C SER A 165 17.04 -7.41 -1.69
N THR A 166 16.99 -6.14 -2.11
CA THR A 166 15.77 -5.34 -2.23
C THR A 166 15.22 -5.38 -3.65
N PHE A 167 13.94 -5.66 -3.78
CA PHE A 167 13.18 -5.68 -5.03
C PHE A 167 12.15 -4.56 -5.03
N GLY A 168 12.39 -3.60 -5.89
CA GLY A 168 11.64 -2.36 -6.00
C GLY A 168 12.38 -1.19 -5.36
N THR A 169 12.27 -0.03 -5.99
CA THR A 169 12.76 1.25 -5.51
C THR A 169 11.73 2.32 -5.77
N VAL A 170 11.72 3.35 -4.93
CA VAL A 170 10.82 4.49 -5.05
C VAL A 170 11.56 5.80 -4.84
N GLU A 171 11.02 6.88 -5.39
CA GLU A 171 11.40 8.26 -5.05
C GLU A 171 10.18 8.94 -4.42
N GLY A 172 10.35 9.51 -3.23
CA GLY A 172 9.25 10.10 -2.47
C GLY A 172 8.27 9.06 -1.94
N GLY A 173 7.08 9.52 -1.60
CA GLY A 173 6.04 8.70 -1.00
C GLY A 173 6.19 8.52 0.50
N GLU A 174 5.18 7.90 1.09
CA GLU A 174 5.11 7.56 2.52
C GLU A 174 4.95 6.05 2.67
N THR A 175 5.32 5.51 3.83
CA THR A 175 5.16 4.07 4.11
C THR A 175 3.89 3.86 4.91
N ASP A 176 2.90 3.18 4.34
CA ASP A 176 1.64 2.85 5.01
C ASP A 176 1.79 1.62 5.92
N ALA A 177 2.61 0.66 5.51
CA ALA A 177 2.85 -0.55 6.28
C ALA A 177 4.27 -1.11 6.08
N VAL A 178 4.84 -1.70 7.15
CA VAL A 178 6.12 -2.41 7.15
C VAL A 178 6.14 -3.55 8.18
#